data_4b38e85bdcf9a52f44029a06807d1d37
#
_entry.id   4b38e85bdcf9a52f44029a06807d1d37
#
_cell.length_a   1.000
_cell.length_b   1.000
_cell.length_c   1.000
_cell.angle_alpha   90.00
_cell.angle_beta   90.00
_cell.angle_gamma   90.00
#
_symmetry.space_group_name_H-M   'P 1'
#
loop_
_entity.id
_entity.type
_entity.pdbx_description
1 polymer ?
#
loop_
_entity_poly.entity_id
_entity_poly.type
_entity_poly.pdbx_seq_one_letter_code
_entity_poly.pdbx_strand_id
1 'polypeptide(L)'
;MERYNFKLIEEKWQKYWEQSKIFSREIDKNKKKFYCLEMFPYPSGKIHMGHVRNYTIGDVLARFKTLQGFNVLHPMGWDSFGMPAENAARQNKLDPKTWTEKNISVMRSQLKKLGLSIDWDKEISTCSPDYYKHQQEFFLELYDKKLVYRKESYVNWDPVDQTVLANEQVIDGKGWRSGAVVERKKLNQWFFKITKFSRELLESLDTLK
;
A
#
# COMPACT_ATOMS: atom_id res chain seq x y z
N MET A 1 -1.43 22.24 -41.97
CA MET A 1 -2.11 21.65 -40.81
C MET A 1 -1.19 21.74 -39.58
N GLU A 2 -1.62 22.39 -38.54
CA GLU A 2 -0.86 22.38 -37.29
C GLU A 2 -0.72 20.93 -36.80
N ARG A 3 0.49 20.56 -36.45
CA ARG A 3 0.77 19.21 -35.91
C ARG A 3 0.15 19.06 -34.51
N TYR A 4 -0.57 17.97 -34.26
CA TYR A 4 -1.16 17.68 -32.95
C TYR A 4 -0.13 17.83 -31.82
N ASN A 5 -0.39 18.75 -30.90
CA ASN A 5 0.47 19.01 -29.75
C ASN A 5 -0.09 18.30 -28.52
N PHE A 6 0.35 17.07 -28.31
CA PHE A 6 -0.12 16.24 -27.20
C PHE A 6 0.12 16.86 -25.82
N LYS A 7 1.24 17.55 -25.60
CA LYS A 7 1.56 18.16 -24.30
C LYS A 7 0.52 19.20 -23.90
N LEU A 8 0.18 20.12 -24.77
CA LEU A 8 -0.83 21.15 -24.50
C LEU A 8 -2.22 20.55 -24.27
N ILE A 9 -2.55 19.51 -25.02
CA ILE A 9 -3.86 18.87 -24.92
C ILE A 9 -3.98 18.04 -23.65
N GLU A 10 -2.96 17.28 -23.31
CA GLU A 10 -2.92 16.51 -22.06
C GLU A 10 -3.02 17.42 -20.82
N GLU A 11 -2.22 18.49 -20.77
CA GLU A 11 -2.27 19.47 -19.69
C GLU A 11 -3.66 20.13 -19.55
N LYS A 12 -4.25 20.52 -20.70
CA LYS A 12 -5.61 21.10 -20.72
C LYS A 12 -6.64 20.17 -20.11
N TRP A 13 -6.65 18.90 -20.55
CA TRP A 13 -7.66 17.94 -20.09
C TRP A 13 -7.42 17.47 -18.65
N GLN A 14 -6.19 17.24 -18.23
CA GLN A 14 -5.88 16.89 -16.85
C GLN A 14 -6.31 18.01 -15.89
N LYS A 15 -6.02 19.26 -16.24
CA LYS A 15 -6.48 20.42 -15.46
C LYS A 15 -8.02 20.52 -15.40
N TYR A 16 -8.70 20.29 -16.52
CA TYR A 16 -10.16 20.27 -16.56
C TYR A 16 -10.72 19.16 -15.67
N TRP A 17 -10.19 17.93 -15.74
CA TRP A 17 -10.63 16.81 -14.92
C TRP A 17 -10.43 17.06 -13.43
N GLU A 18 -9.33 17.66 -13.05
CA GLU A 18 -9.06 18.00 -11.65
C GLU A 18 -10.02 19.08 -11.14
N GLN A 19 -10.20 20.15 -11.89
CA GLN A 19 -11.10 21.26 -11.52
C GLN A 19 -12.57 20.84 -11.46
N SER A 20 -12.98 20.00 -12.41
CA SER A 20 -14.37 19.51 -12.50
C SER A 20 -14.62 18.27 -11.64
N LYS A 21 -13.59 17.74 -10.95
CA LYS A 21 -13.66 16.55 -10.09
C LYS A 21 -14.35 15.36 -10.75
N ILE A 22 -14.11 15.15 -12.06
CA ILE A 22 -14.87 14.16 -12.84
C ILE A 22 -14.64 12.71 -12.39
N PHE A 23 -13.56 12.43 -11.68
CA PHE A 23 -13.23 11.11 -11.12
C PHE A 23 -13.56 10.99 -9.63
N SER A 24 -13.90 12.08 -8.96
CA SER A 24 -14.40 12.03 -7.58
C SER A 24 -15.78 11.40 -7.52
N ARG A 25 -16.00 10.52 -6.56
CA ARG A 25 -17.25 9.75 -6.44
C ARG A 25 -17.77 9.80 -5.02
N GLU A 26 -19.05 10.20 -4.93
CA GLU A 26 -19.86 9.97 -3.75
C GLU A 26 -20.71 8.70 -3.94
N ILE A 27 -21.19 8.15 -2.83
CA ILE A 27 -21.99 6.93 -2.86
C ILE A 27 -23.35 7.23 -3.51
N ASP A 28 -23.60 6.64 -4.68
CA ASP A 28 -24.90 6.65 -5.35
C ASP A 28 -25.61 5.31 -5.14
N LYS A 29 -26.66 5.31 -4.32
CA LYS A 29 -27.43 4.09 -4.00
C LYS A 29 -28.23 3.53 -5.18
N ASN A 30 -28.46 4.34 -6.22
CA ASN A 30 -29.22 3.96 -7.40
C ASN A 30 -28.37 3.28 -8.47
N LYS A 31 -27.05 3.27 -8.31
CA LYS A 31 -26.12 2.66 -9.24
C LYS A 31 -25.47 1.41 -8.65
N LYS A 32 -25.16 0.46 -9.52
CA LYS A 32 -24.33 -0.69 -9.14
C LYS A 32 -22.93 -0.19 -8.75
N LYS A 33 -22.43 -0.64 -7.62
CA LYS A 33 -21.10 -0.31 -7.12
C LYS A 33 -20.03 -1.12 -7.84
N PHE A 34 -18.90 -0.50 -8.09
CA PHE A 34 -17.70 -1.20 -8.54
C PHE A 34 -16.49 -0.61 -7.82
N TYR A 35 -15.71 -1.47 -7.18
CA TYR A 35 -14.47 -1.09 -6.51
C TYR A 35 -13.28 -1.54 -7.36
N CYS A 36 -12.55 -0.60 -7.91
CA CYS A 36 -11.33 -0.85 -8.67
C CYS A 36 -10.14 -0.56 -7.77
N LEU A 37 -9.45 -1.60 -7.35
CA LEU A 37 -8.30 -1.51 -6.47
C LEU A 37 -7.08 -2.12 -7.14
N GLU A 38 -6.02 -1.35 -7.23
CA GLU A 38 -4.68 -1.82 -7.52
C GLU A 38 -3.84 -1.83 -6.25
N MET A 39 -2.73 -2.56 -6.28
CA MET A 39 -1.78 -2.60 -5.19
C MET A 39 -1.17 -1.21 -4.96
N PHE A 40 -1.26 -0.73 -3.72
CA PHE A 40 -0.66 0.53 -3.34
C PHE A 40 0.86 0.48 -3.43
N PRO A 41 1.51 1.50 -4.01
CA PRO A 41 2.95 1.51 -4.15
C PRO A 41 3.63 1.84 -2.81
N TYR A 42 4.84 1.31 -2.64
CA TYR A 42 5.75 1.77 -1.60
C TYR A 42 6.36 3.12 -2.00
N PRO A 43 6.29 4.16 -1.17
CA PRO A 43 6.87 5.47 -1.49
C PRO A 43 8.39 5.49 -1.22
N SER A 44 9.13 4.62 -1.87
CA SER A 44 10.57 4.45 -1.69
C SER A 44 11.43 5.12 -2.78
N GLY A 45 10.79 5.82 -3.73
CA GLY A 45 11.50 6.47 -4.83
C GLY A 45 10.58 7.10 -5.87
N LYS A 46 10.87 6.86 -7.14
CA LYS A 46 10.07 7.31 -8.29
C LYS A 46 9.24 6.16 -8.85
N ILE A 47 8.17 6.48 -9.59
CA ILE A 47 7.45 5.45 -10.33
C ILE A 47 8.35 4.84 -11.43
N HIS A 48 8.07 3.62 -11.80
CA HIS A 48 8.72 2.89 -12.89
C HIS A 48 7.68 2.21 -13.78
N MET A 49 8.11 1.59 -14.87
CA MET A 49 7.20 0.96 -15.84
C MET A 49 6.26 -0.08 -15.25
N GLY A 50 6.66 -0.77 -14.17
CA GLY A 50 5.77 -1.68 -13.44
C GLY A 50 4.55 -0.96 -12.84
N HIS A 51 4.74 0.22 -12.27
CA HIS A 51 3.63 1.07 -11.80
C HIS A 51 2.74 1.52 -12.97
N VAL A 52 3.35 1.98 -14.07
CA VAL A 52 2.59 2.40 -15.25
C VAL A 52 1.71 1.26 -15.76
N ARG A 53 2.27 0.06 -15.91
CA ARG A 53 1.52 -1.12 -16.36
C ARG A 53 0.35 -1.44 -15.42
N ASN A 54 0.63 -1.53 -14.11
CA ASN A 54 -0.38 -1.90 -13.11
C ASN A 54 -1.56 -0.92 -13.13
N TYR A 55 -1.27 0.38 -13.00
CA TYR A 55 -2.32 1.40 -12.89
C TYR A 55 -3.03 1.69 -14.21
N THR A 56 -2.39 1.47 -15.35
CA THR A 56 -3.07 1.59 -16.64
C THR A 56 -4.11 0.48 -16.83
N ILE A 57 -3.83 -0.76 -16.39
CA ILE A 57 -4.80 -1.86 -16.46
C ILE A 57 -6.03 -1.54 -15.63
N GLY A 58 -5.85 -1.10 -14.38
CA GLY A 58 -6.96 -0.70 -13.52
C GLY A 58 -7.72 0.52 -14.07
N ASP A 59 -7.01 1.51 -14.60
CA ASP A 59 -7.63 2.69 -15.19
C ASP A 59 -8.56 2.35 -16.37
N VAL A 60 -8.13 1.46 -17.26
CA VAL A 60 -8.98 0.97 -18.36
C VAL A 60 -10.24 0.32 -17.82
N LEU A 61 -10.12 -0.53 -16.80
CA LEU A 61 -11.27 -1.20 -16.18
C LEU A 61 -12.20 -0.20 -15.48
N ALA A 62 -11.64 0.75 -14.72
CA ALA A 62 -12.41 1.77 -14.02
C ALA A 62 -13.21 2.65 -15.01
N ARG A 63 -12.58 3.10 -16.09
CA ARG A 63 -13.24 3.87 -17.16
C ARG A 63 -14.32 3.05 -17.86
N PHE A 64 -14.03 1.79 -18.19
CA PHE A 64 -15.01 0.91 -18.82
C PHE A 64 -16.25 0.70 -17.96
N LYS A 65 -16.05 0.45 -16.65
CA LYS A 65 -17.16 0.32 -15.70
C LYS A 65 -17.95 1.62 -15.51
N THR A 66 -17.26 2.74 -15.51
CA THR A 66 -17.93 4.06 -15.49
C THR A 66 -18.82 4.28 -16.72
N LEU A 67 -18.33 3.93 -17.91
CA LEU A 67 -19.11 4.00 -19.15
C LEU A 67 -20.32 3.05 -19.14
N GLN A 68 -20.23 1.92 -18.42
CA GLN A 68 -21.36 1.01 -18.21
C GLN A 68 -22.38 1.52 -17.16
N GLY A 69 -22.19 2.72 -16.60
CA GLY A 69 -23.11 3.32 -15.62
C GLY A 69 -22.88 2.88 -14.17
N PHE A 70 -21.80 2.17 -13.85
CA PHE A 70 -21.47 1.85 -12.46
C PHE A 70 -21.02 3.08 -11.67
N ASN A 71 -21.28 3.08 -10.36
CA ASN A 71 -20.63 3.96 -9.41
C ASN A 71 -19.27 3.35 -9.05
N VAL A 72 -18.21 3.87 -9.65
CA VAL A 72 -16.85 3.31 -9.56
C VAL A 72 -16.06 4.06 -8.50
N LEU A 73 -15.60 3.35 -7.47
CA LEU A 73 -14.56 3.83 -6.56
C LEU A 73 -13.20 3.34 -7.05
N HIS A 74 -12.34 4.26 -7.46
CA HIS A 74 -10.98 4.00 -7.93
C HIS A 74 -9.98 4.84 -7.12
N PRO A 75 -9.67 4.42 -5.88
CA PRO A 75 -8.83 5.19 -4.97
C PRO A 75 -7.34 4.98 -5.26
N MET A 76 -6.52 5.86 -4.70
CA MET A 76 -5.08 5.68 -4.56
C MET A 76 -4.70 5.62 -3.08
N GLY A 77 -3.69 4.83 -2.78
CA GLY A 77 -3.09 4.79 -1.46
C GLY A 77 -1.59 4.58 -1.53
N TRP A 78 -0.94 4.77 -0.39
CA TRP A 78 0.50 4.59 -0.21
C TRP A 78 0.74 3.56 0.87
N ASP A 79 1.41 2.46 0.51
CA ASP A 79 1.92 1.50 1.49
C ASP A 79 3.21 2.06 2.10
N SER A 80 3.00 2.90 3.11
CA SER A 80 4.00 3.87 3.58
C SER A 80 4.59 3.53 4.94
N PHE A 81 4.25 2.38 5.51
CA PHE A 81 4.91 1.82 6.68
C PHE A 81 5.98 0.79 6.28
N GLY A 82 6.92 0.59 7.20
CA GLY A 82 7.80 -0.56 7.19
C GLY A 82 9.24 -0.27 6.78
N MET A 83 10.03 -1.32 6.83
CA MET A 83 11.48 -1.30 6.67
C MET A 83 11.99 -0.71 5.33
N PRO A 84 11.33 -0.88 4.19
CA PRO A 84 11.83 -0.30 2.93
C PRO A 84 11.98 1.22 3.00
N ALA A 85 10.98 1.93 3.53
CA ALA A 85 11.03 3.38 3.69
C ALA A 85 12.04 3.81 4.76
N GLU A 86 12.06 3.14 5.92
CA GLU A 86 13.00 3.41 7.01
C GLU A 86 14.44 3.20 6.59
N ASN A 87 14.71 2.12 5.88
CA ASN A 87 16.04 1.80 5.41
C ASN A 87 16.53 2.79 4.35
N ALA A 88 15.67 3.19 3.42
CA ALA A 88 15.99 4.20 2.44
C ALA A 88 16.29 5.56 3.11
N ALA A 89 15.51 5.93 4.12
CA ALA A 89 15.74 7.14 4.91
C ALA A 89 17.09 7.09 5.66
N ARG A 90 17.42 5.97 6.31
CA ARG A 90 18.73 5.78 6.98
C ARG A 90 19.89 5.91 6.00
N GLN A 91 19.82 5.27 4.83
CA GLN A 91 20.87 5.38 3.79
C GLN A 91 21.09 6.81 3.31
N ASN A 92 20.01 7.59 3.24
CA ASN A 92 20.04 8.99 2.82
C ASN A 92 20.26 9.96 4.00
N LYS A 93 20.42 9.46 5.23
CA LYS A 93 20.58 10.26 6.47
C LYS A 93 19.44 11.26 6.68
N LEU A 94 18.23 10.83 6.39
CA LEU A 94 17.00 11.60 6.52
C LEU A 94 16.06 10.96 7.54
N ASP A 95 15.16 11.77 8.10
CA ASP A 95 14.05 11.28 8.89
C ASP A 95 13.08 10.45 8.02
N PRO A 96 12.63 9.25 8.47
CA PRO A 96 11.73 8.40 7.69
C PRO A 96 10.43 9.09 7.27
N LYS A 97 9.83 9.91 8.12
CA LYS A 97 8.61 10.65 7.81
C LYS A 97 8.84 11.62 6.66
N THR A 98 9.86 12.46 6.79
CA THR A 98 10.22 13.47 5.77
C THR A 98 10.56 12.81 4.43
N TRP A 99 11.30 11.69 4.46
CA TRP A 99 11.62 10.92 3.26
C TRP A 99 10.36 10.37 2.59
N THR A 100 9.49 9.75 3.37
CA THR A 100 8.25 9.13 2.88
C THR A 100 7.30 10.18 2.28
N GLU A 101 7.05 11.28 2.98
CA GLU A 101 6.17 12.36 2.51
C GLU A 101 6.69 13.00 1.21
N LYS A 102 8.00 13.20 1.11
CA LYS A 102 8.64 13.71 -0.12
C LYS A 102 8.44 12.74 -1.29
N ASN A 103 8.64 11.45 -1.09
CA ASN A 103 8.45 10.47 -2.14
C ASN A 103 6.98 10.34 -2.56
N ILE A 104 6.05 10.35 -1.62
CA ILE A 104 4.60 10.40 -1.92
C ILE A 104 4.29 11.60 -2.82
N SER A 105 4.78 12.79 -2.47
CA SER A 105 4.57 13.99 -3.27
C SER A 105 5.10 13.86 -4.70
N VAL A 106 6.31 13.31 -4.86
CA VAL A 106 6.92 13.09 -6.17
C VAL A 106 6.13 12.07 -6.98
N MET A 107 5.82 10.91 -6.40
CA MET A 107 5.09 9.83 -7.09
C MET A 107 3.68 10.27 -7.45
N ARG A 108 2.98 10.99 -6.55
CA ARG A 108 1.65 11.57 -6.83
C ARG A 108 1.70 12.49 -8.05
N SER A 109 2.67 13.39 -8.11
CA SER A 109 2.87 14.27 -9.26
C SER A 109 3.10 13.49 -10.56
N GLN A 110 3.89 12.42 -10.50
CA GLN A 110 4.15 11.56 -11.66
C GLN A 110 2.91 10.79 -12.10
N LEU A 111 2.15 10.20 -11.17
CA LEU A 111 0.91 9.47 -11.45
C LEU A 111 -0.18 10.39 -12.03
N LYS A 112 -0.32 11.61 -11.49
CA LYS A 112 -1.26 12.60 -12.05
C LYS A 112 -0.96 12.92 -13.51
N LYS A 113 0.33 12.99 -13.90
CA LYS A 113 0.74 13.22 -15.31
C LYS A 113 0.36 12.08 -16.25
N LEU A 114 0.10 10.87 -15.75
CA LEU A 114 -0.41 9.77 -16.59
C LEU A 114 -1.90 9.95 -16.93
N GLY A 115 -2.60 10.87 -16.28
CA GLY A 115 -4.02 11.15 -16.55
C GLY A 115 -4.96 10.02 -16.17
N LEU A 116 -4.62 9.25 -15.14
CA LEU A 116 -5.43 8.13 -14.66
C LEU A 116 -6.72 8.61 -14.00
N SER A 117 -7.79 7.82 -14.06
CA SER A 117 -9.11 8.11 -13.50
C SER A 117 -9.20 7.83 -12.01
N ILE A 118 -8.17 8.21 -11.28
CA ILE A 118 -8.07 8.01 -9.82
C ILE A 118 -8.86 9.08 -9.10
N ASP A 119 -9.63 8.67 -8.09
CA ASP A 119 -10.28 9.57 -7.13
C ASP A 119 -9.28 10.02 -6.07
N TRP A 120 -8.60 11.12 -6.34
CA TRP A 120 -7.58 11.69 -5.44
C TRP A 120 -8.18 12.27 -4.14
N ASP A 121 -9.49 12.52 -4.08
CA ASP A 121 -10.16 12.93 -2.85
C ASP A 121 -10.28 11.75 -1.85
N LYS A 122 -10.08 10.53 -2.31
CA LYS A 122 -10.06 9.29 -1.51
C LYS A 122 -8.64 8.72 -1.35
N GLU A 123 -7.62 9.57 -1.50
CA GLU A 123 -6.23 9.19 -1.27
C GLU A 123 -5.97 8.88 0.20
N ILE A 124 -5.28 7.78 0.48
CA ILE A 124 -4.91 7.35 1.83
C ILE A 124 -3.41 7.05 1.95
N SER A 125 -2.91 7.08 3.18
CA SER A 125 -1.54 6.69 3.50
C SER A 125 -1.55 5.79 4.73
N THR A 126 -0.97 4.60 4.63
CA THR A 126 -1.02 3.60 5.72
C THR A 126 -0.28 4.05 6.98
N CYS A 127 0.68 4.97 6.87
CA CYS A 127 1.38 5.57 8.02
C CYS A 127 0.64 6.77 8.64
N SER A 128 -0.50 7.17 8.08
CA SER A 128 -1.31 8.25 8.65
C SER A 128 -2.06 7.79 9.91
N PRO A 129 -2.11 8.62 10.98
CA PRO A 129 -2.93 8.31 12.15
C PRO A 129 -4.39 8.01 11.81
N ASP A 130 -4.95 8.72 10.84
CA ASP A 130 -6.33 8.50 10.38
C ASP A 130 -6.55 7.11 9.77
N TYR A 131 -5.51 6.50 9.24
CA TYR A 131 -5.56 5.14 8.72
C TYR A 131 -5.29 4.12 9.84
N TYR A 132 -4.14 4.19 10.52
CA TYR A 132 -3.74 3.14 11.43
C TYR A 132 -4.54 3.09 12.74
N LYS A 133 -5.27 4.15 13.12
CA LYS A 133 -6.21 4.08 14.24
C LYS A 133 -7.21 2.94 14.11
N HIS A 134 -7.69 2.67 12.88
CA HIS A 134 -8.62 1.57 12.60
C HIS A 134 -7.94 0.20 12.75
N GLN A 135 -6.64 0.10 12.39
CA GLN A 135 -5.87 -1.12 12.64
C GLN A 135 -5.67 -1.36 14.14
N GLN A 136 -5.44 -0.29 14.92
CA GLN A 136 -5.32 -0.39 16.38
C GLN A 136 -6.64 -0.80 17.02
N GLU A 137 -7.76 -0.24 16.57
CA GLU A 137 -9.09 -0.64 17.02
C GLU A 137 -9.36 -2.12 16.72
N PHE A 138 -9.08 -2.57 15.51
CA PHE A 138 -9.22 -3.97 15.12
C PHE A 138 -8.31 -4.90 15.96
N PHE A 139 -7.07 -4.46 16.26
CA PHE A 139 -6.20 -5.22 17.16
C PHE A 139 -6.82 -5.40 18.55
N LEU A 140 -7.43 -4.35 19.11
CA LEU A 140 -8.11 -4.43 20.41
C LEU A 140 -9.29 -5.40 20.38
N GLU A 141 -10.09 -5.40 19.33
CA GLU A 141 -11.16 -6.39 19.15
C GLU A 141 -10.63 -7.83 19.13
N LEU A 142 -9.52 -8.07 18.44
CA LEU A 142 -8.88 -9.39 18.42
C LEU A 142 -8.33 -9.78 19.80
N TYR A 143 -7.80 -8.81 20.53
CA TYR A 143 -7.33 -9.02 21.90
C TYR A 143 -8.48 -9.41 22.83
N ASP A 144 -9.60 -8.71 22.79
CA ASP A 144 -10.79 -9.00 23.58
C ASP A 144 -11.38 -10.39 23.27
N LYS A 145 -11.32 -10.79 22.00
CA LYS A 145 -11.71 -12.15 21.54
C LYS A 145 -10.68 -13.22 21.89
N LYS A 146 -9.61 -12.89 22.61
CA LYS A 146 -8.52 -13.82 23.00
C LYS A 146 -7.80 -14.45 21.79
N LEU A 147 -7.82 -13.80 20.66
CA LEU A 147 -7.12 -14.22 19.44
C LEU A 147 -5.68 -13.70 19.38
N VAL A 148 -5.32 -12.80 20.27
CA VAL A 148 -3.97 -12.25 20.43
C VAL A 148 -3.46 -12.53 21.82
N TYR A 149 -2.18 -12.84 21.97
CA TYR A 149 -1.52 -13.07 23.25
C TYR A 149 -0.08 -12.59 23.20
N ARG A 150 0.50 -12.40 24.36
CA ARG A 150 1.88 -11.94 24.50
C ARG A 150 2.72 -13.01 25.20
N LYS A 151 3.90 -13.29 24.66
CA LYS A 151 4.88 -14.18 25.31
C LYS A 151 6.31 -13.81 24.91
N GLU A 152 7.26 -14.24 25.72
CA GLU A 152 8.66 -14.25 25.35
C GLU A 152 8.94 -15.30 24.27
N SER A 153 9.65 -14.91 23.24
CA SER A 153 10.10 -15.81 22.18
C SER A 153 11.48 -15.39 21.66
N TYR A 154 12.24 -16.35 21.21
CA TYR A 154 13.47 -16.07 20.50
C TYR A 154 13.15 -15.52 19.10
N VAL A 155 13.85 -14.44 18.76
CA VAL A 155 13.76 -13.79 17.45
C VAL A 155 15.16 -13.73 16.83
N ASN A 156 15.20 -13.67 15.52
CA ASN A 156 16.43 -13.40 14.79
C ASN A 156 16.68 -11.90 14.79
N TRP A 157 17.72 -11.46 15.46
CA TRP A 157 18.07 -10.05 15.59
C TRP A 157 19.25 -9.70 14.69
N ASP A 158 19.08 -8.71 13.85
CA ASP A 158 20.14 -8.12 13.06
C ASP A 158 20.76 -6.94 13.82
N PRO A 159 22.03 -7.05 14.26
CA PRO A 159 22.67 -5.99 15.06
C PRO A 159 23.03 -4.75 14.25
N VAL A 160 23.15 -4.87 12.92
CA VAL A 160 23.48 -3.74 12.02
C VAL A 160 22.22 -2.98 11.65
N ASP A 161 21.17 -3.69 11.19
CA ASP A 161 19.90 -3.07 10.86
C ASP A 161 19.03 -2.79 12.10
N GLN A 162 19.44 -3.28 13.29
CA GLN A 162 18.74 -3.11 14.58
C GLN A 162 17.26 -3.51 14.48
N THR A 163 16.99 -4.64 13.86
CA THR A 163 15.63 -5.12 13.61
C THR A 163 15.52 -6.63 13.79
N VAL A 164 14.27 -7.07 13.95
CA VAL A 164 13.91 -8.50 13.95
C VAL A 164 13.72 -8.96 12.52
N LEU A 165 14.34 -10.09 12.17
CA LEU A 165 14.23 -10.72 10.87
C LEU A 165 13.30 -11.94 10.93
N ALA A 166 12.45 -12.10 9.92
CA ALA A 166 11.74 -13.35 9.67
C ALA A 166 12.74 -14.47 9.28
N ASN A 167 12.33 -15.73 9.41
CA ASN A 167 13.23 -16.84 9.09
C ASN A 167 13.72 -16.81 7.63
N GLU A 168 12.86 -16.39 6.73
CA GLU A 168 13.13 -16.26 5.29
C GLU A 168 14.14 -15.15 4.97
N GLN A 169 14.36 -14.25 5.91
CA GLN A 169 15.32 -13.15 5.81
C GLN A 169 16.69 -13.49 6.40
N VAL A 170 16.86 -14.73 6.88
CA VAL A 170 18.15 -15.24 7.38
C VAL A 170 18.70 -16.25 6.40
N ILE A 171 19.83 -15.93 5.77
CA ILE A 171 20.51 -16.78 4.79
C ILE A 171 21.89 -17.14 5.37
N ASP A 172 22.16 -18.43 5.53
CA ASP A 172 23.41 -18.93 6.08
C ASP A 172 23.80 -18.29 7.43
N GLY A 173 22.80 -18.06 8.30
CA GLY A 173 22.99 -17.45 9.61
C GLY A 173 23.25 -15.93 9.58
N LYS A 174 23.08 -15.30 8.44
CA LYS A 174 23.29 -13.86 8.23
C LYS A 174 21.99 -13.16 7.78
N GLY A 175 21.85 -11.91 8.14
CA GLY A 175 20.79 -11.07 7.62
C GLY A 175 20.91 -10.91 6.10
N TRP A 176 19.84 -11.20 5.38
CA TRP A 176 19.79 -11.19 3.91
C TRP A 176 20.22 -9.88 3.25
N ARG A 177 20.12 -8.80 4.01
CA ARG A 177 20.42 -7.46 3.55
C ARG A 177 21.75 -6.92 4.11
N SER A 178 21.92 -6.97 5.43
CA SER A 178 23.10 -6.42 6.11
C SER A 178 24.34 -7.28 5.93
N GLY A 179 24.15 -8.59 5.70
CA GLY A 179 25.22 -9.60 5.75
C GLY A 179 25.77 -9.85 7.15
N ALA A 180 25.23 -9.19 8.18
CA ALA A 180 25.65 -9.38 9.57
C ALA A 180 25.21 -10.74 10.10
N VAL A 181 26.03 -11.34 10.98
CA VAL A 181 25.65 -12.55 11.70
C VAL A 181 24.44 -12.25 12.58
N VAL A 182 23.39 -13.04 12.44
CA VAL A 182 22.16 -12.89 13.18
C VAL A 182 22.32 -13.38 14.60
N GLU A 183 21.88 -12.58 15.56
CA GLU A 183 21.86 -12.92 16.98
C GLU A 183 20.49 -13.47 17.38
N ARG A 184 20.45 -14.46 18.24
CA ARG A 184 19.18 -14.92 18.86
C ARG A 184 18.93 -14.11 20.12
N LYS A 185 17.92 -13.20 20.06
CA LYS A 185 17.46 -12.43 21.22
C LYS A 185 16.13 -12.92 21.70
N LYS A 186 15.93 -12.87 23.01
CA LYS A 186 14.66 -13.20 23.65
C LYS A 186 13.90 -11.90 23.88
N LEU A 187 12.78 -11.74 23.17
CA LEU A 187 11.94 -10.55 23.23
C LEU A 187 10.50 -10.93 23.58
N ASN A 188 9.84 -10.03 24.28
CA ASN A 188 8.42 -10.16 24.58
C ASN A 188 7.60 -9.66 23.38
N GLN A 189 6.95 -10.58 22.67
CA GLN A 189 6.29 -10.35 21.39
C GLN A 189 4.78 -10.62 21.46
N TRP A 190 4.03 -9.95 20.60
CA TRP A 190 2.64 -10.25 20.35
C TRP A 190 2.50 -11.34 19.30
N PHE A 191 1.56 -12.25 19.54
CA PHE A 191 1.26 -13.38 18.64
C PHE A 191 -0.23 -13.46 18.37
N PHE A 192 -0.57 -13.72 17.09
CA PHE A 192 -1.93 -14.08 16.71
C PHE A 192 -2.10 -15.60 16.73
N LYS A 193 -3.24 -16.09 17.19
CA LYS A 193 -3.57 -17.53 17.22
C LYS A 193 -4.03 -18.02 15.84
N ILE A 194 -3.22 -17.79 14.80
CA ILE A 194 -3.59 -18.10 13.41
C ILE A 194 -3.89 -19.58 13.19
N THR A 195 -3.17 -20.47 13.89
CA THR A 195 -3.37 -21.93 13.78
C THR A 195 -4.74 -22.41 14.28
N LYS A 196 -5.46 -21.59 15.06
CA LYS A 196 -6.83 -21.89 15.47
C LYS A 196 -7.78 -22.08 14.29
N PHE A 197 -7.49 -21.43 13.17
CA PHE A 197 -8.31 -21.40 11.96
C PHE A 197 -7.82 -22.36 10.86
N SER A 198 -6.73 -23.10 11.09
CA SER A 198 -6.08 -23.90 10.05
C SER A 198 -7.01 -24.93 9.42
N ARG A 199 -7.81 -25.62 10.25
CA ARG A 199 -8.75 -26.64 9.75
C ARG A 199 -9.88 -26.04 8.94
N GLU A 200 -10.50 -24.97 9.46
CA GLU A 200 -11.57 -24.24 8.80
C GLU A 200 -11.13 -23.66 7.46
N LEU A 201 -9.92 -23.10 7.41
CA LEU A 201 -9.32 -22.60 6.16
C LEU A 201 -9.09 -23.71 5.15
N LEU A 202 -8.60 -24.88 5.58
CA LEU A 202 -8.40 -26.04 4.71
C LEU A 202 -9.73 -26.52 4.12
N GLU A 203 -10.75 -26.71 4.96
CA GLU A 203 -12.07 -27.15 4.55
C GLU A 203 -12.76 -26.13 3.62
N SER A 204 -12.49 -24.85 3.81
CA SER A 204 -13.04 -23.78 2.96
C SER A 204 -12.48 -23.79 1.54
N LEU A 205 -11.31 -24.40 1.29
CA LEU A 205 -10.77 -24.54 -0.08
C LEU A 205 -11.73 -25.30 -1.00
N ASP A 206 -12.47 -26.29 -0.49
CA ASP A 206 -13.43 -27.07 -1.27
C ASP A 206 -14.64 -26.23 -1.75
N THR A 207 -14.83 -25.05 -1.18
CA THR A 207 -15.92 -24.12 -1.53
C THR A 207 -15.53 -23.12 -2.62
N LEU A 208 -14.25 -23.04 -2.97
CA LEU A 208 -13.75 -22.13 -4.00
C LEU A 208 -14.09 -22.68 -5.40
N LYS A 209 -14.58 -21.80 -6.25
CA LYS A 209 -14.91 -22.09 -7.65
C LYS A 209 -13.81 -21.65 -8.59
#